data_e88d004903a5079d0e686ad9bdcc0dea
#
_entry.id   e88d004903a5079d0e686ad9bdcc0dea
#
_cell.length_a   1.000
_cell.length_b   1.000
_cell.length_c   1.000
_cell.angle_alpha   90.00
_cell.angle_beta   90.00
_cell.angle_gamma   90.00
#
_symmetry.space_group_name_H-M   'P 1'
#
loop_
_entity.id
_entity.type
_entity.pdbx_description
1 polymer ?
#
loop_
_entity_poly.entity_id
_entity_poly.type
_entity_poly.pdbx_seq_one_letter_code
_entity_poly.pdbx_strand_id
1 'polypeptide(L)'
;MSDWIGPLKHSFAEFRRRRVFRVAAVYMVASWILIQLGSAVFEPLGLPSWSMRLLLVLLALGFVLACVLAWVYDIGAHGIERTAPATHDSPAAAEPVPAPGASVAILPFTDLSEAHDQAYFCDGLAEEIMNALACCPGLRVASRTSSFRFRDGGADVREIGRALNVAAIMEGSVRKAGDHVRITAQLVDAANGYHLWSERFDRGLEDVFVIQEEIARSVARALRVSLKADAALDIGRNAPRDMRAYEFYLRGRQIQSLKSSDNWTKAPHMFRRAIELDPDYPQAQAGLADSLAQLLIWRIIRPEEALEEAIVAAKRALELAPELAEAHVARANTLSLAGDNEGAIASFQRAIELNPELYEAHYYFGRHCFAQGQHERAIEEFEAAHRVRPDEFQALTLASNAADALGDKARGDALLRRALPSALAEIAADPENGRALYLAAGMQVRLGDAESARRNIETALRLQPDDFGTLYNAACTYTHLGDNERALDMLDCALSAGHGFREWIEHDPDLDSLHSLPRYREILARLE
;
A
#
# COMPACT_ATOMS: atom_id res chain seq x y z
N MET A 1 23.79 46.76 -7.97
CA MET A 1 24.70 45.70 -8.50
C MET A 1 24.19 44.27 -8.20
N SER A 2 22.88 44.10 -8.04
CA SER A 2 22.26 42.79 -7.63
C SER A 2 21.39 42.13 -8.70
N ASP A 3 21.16 42.72 -9.88
CA ASP A 3 20.19 42.21 -10.85
C ASP A 3 20.80 41.36 -11.98
N TRP A 4 22.08 41.11 -12.01
CA TRP A 4 22.75 40.29 -13.04
C TRP A 4 22.95 38.81 -12.66
N ILE A 5 22.65 38.41 -11.43
CA ILE A 5 22.89 37.05 -10.92
C ILE A 5 21.68 36.13 -11.12
N GLY A 6 20.48 36.68 -11.31
CA GLY A 6 19.24 35.94 -11.51
C GLY A 6 19.23 35.06 -12.77
N PRO A 7 19.51 35.60 -13.96
CA PRO A 7 19.50 34.84 -15.20
C PRO A 7 20.54 33.71 -15.27
N LEU A 8 21.71 33.92 -14.67
CA LEU A 8 22.81 32.95 -14.64
C LEU A 8 22.48 31.73 -13.76
N LYS A 9 21.80 31.93 -12.62
CA LYS A 9 21.37 30.81 -11.77
C LYS A 9 20.30 29.94 -12.42
N HIS A 10 19.38 30.56 -13.15
CA HIS A 10 18.32 29.84 -13.88
C HIS A 10 18.90 29.00 -15.02
N SER A 11 19.82 29.55 -15.79
CA SER A 11 20.53 28.83 -16.85
C SER A 11 21.35 27.65 -16.30
N PHE A 12 22.02 27.84 -15.15
CA PHE A 12 22.84 26.81 -14.53
C PHE A 12 22.00 25.63 -14.01
N ALA A 13 20.81 25.89 -13.46
CA ALA A 13 19.85 24.87 -13.04
C ALA A 13 19.31 24.07 -14.24
N GLU A 14 19.06 24.73 -15.36
CA GLU A 14 18.58 24.10 -16.60
C GLU A 14 19.67 23.20 -17.23
N PHE A 15 20.95 23.62 -17.24
CA PHE A 15 22.08 22.80 -17.66
C PHE A 15 22.24 21.54 -16.81
N ARG A 16 22.02 21.66 -15.50
CA ARG A 16 22.09 20.52 -14.57
C ARG A 16 20.93 19.55 -14.79
N ARG A 17 19.72 20.02 -15.02
CA ARG A 17 18.53 19.23 -15.30
C ARG A 17 18.66 18.39 -16.57
N ARG A 18 19.22 18.98 -17.62
CA ARG A 18 19.39 18.35 -18.95
C ARG A 18 20.63 17.47 -19.07
N ARG A 19 21.29 17.12 -17.96
CA ARG A 19 22.47 16.24 -17.91
C ARG A 19 23.64 16.64 -18.81
N VAL A 20 23.67 17.88 -19.32
CA VAL A 20 24.71 18.40 -20.23
C VAL A 20 26.10 18.25 -19.63
N PHE A 21 26.25 18.49 -18.32
CA PHE A 21 27.54 18.33 -17.62
C PHE A 21 28.06 16.88 -17.64
N ARG A 22 27.17 15.89 -17.59
CA ARG A 22 27.57 14.47 -17.65
C ARG A 22 28.07 14.11 -19.04
N VAL A 23 27.39 14.56 -20.10
CA VAL A 23 27.80 14.35 -21.48
C VAL A 23 29.12 15.07 -21.77
N ALA A 24 29.28 16.30 -21.33
CA ALA A 24 30.52 17.08 -21.45
C ALA A 24 31.70 16.38 -20.76
N ALA A 25 31.52 15.83 -19.55
CA ALA A 25 32.56 15.12 -18.82
C ALA A 25 33.00 13.83 -19.55
N VAL A 26 32.04 13.04 -20.00
CA VAL A 26 32.33 11.79 -20.77
C VAL A 26 33.04 12.13 -22.08
N TYR A 27 32.60 13.17 -22.78
CA TYR A 27 33.22 13.62 -24.03
C TYR A 27 34.66 14.08 -23.82
N MET A 28 34.94 14.83 -22.76
CA MET A 28 36.30 15.28 -22.41
C MET A 28 37.25 14.09 -22.15
N VAL A 29 36.78 13.08 -21.41
CA VAL A 29 37.58 11.89 -21.14
C VAL A 29 37.86 11.10 -22.42
N ALA A 30 36.85 10.88 -23.26
CA ALA A 30 37.03 10.22 -24.56
C ALA A 30 37.95 11.00 -25.49
N SER A 31 37.83 12.34 -25.55
CA SER A 31 38.71 13.20 -26.32
C SER A 31 40.15 13.14 -25.86
N TRP A 32 40.38 13.13 -24.53
CA TRP A 32 41.72 12.99 -23.98
C TRP A 32 42.37 11.66 -24.36
N ILE A 33 41.63 10.54 -24.33
CA ILE A 33 42.10 9.21 -24.78
C ILE A 33 42.48 9.26 -26.26
N LEU A 34 41.63 9.86 -27.11
CA LEU A 34 41.88 9.98 -28.56
C LEU A 34 43.11 10.83 -28.87
N ILE A 35 43.34 11.91 -28.11
CA ILE A 35 44.54 12.73 -28.27
C ILE A 35 45.81 11.95 -27.91
N GLN A 36 45.78 11.18 -26.77
CA GLN A 36 46.90 10.32 -26.39
C GLN A 36 47.18 9.23 -27.42
N LEU A 37 46.11 8.58 -27.92
CA LEU A 37 46.24 7.57 -28.97
C LEU A 37 46.80 8.20 -30.27
N GLY A 38 46.30 9.37 -30.68
CA GLY A 38 46.78 10.11 -31.84
C GLY A 38 48.25 10.48 -31.72
N SER A 39 48.71 10.96 -30.55
CA SER A 39 50.11 11.31 -30.30
C SER A 39 51.03 10.08 -30.38
N ALA A 40 50.57 8.89 -29.95
CA ALA A 40 51.34 7.64 -29.99
C ALA A 40 51.39 6.98 -31.38
N VAL A 41 50.38 7.23 -32.23
CA VAL A 41 50.18 6.47 -33.47
C VAL A 41 50.57 7.29 -34.74
N PHE A 42 50.38 8.62 -34.73
CA PHE A 42 50.56 9.44 -35.93
C PHE A 42 52.03 9.54 -36.35
N GLU A 43 52.94 9.59 -35.42
CA GLU A 43 54.38 9.65 -35.69
C GLU A 43 54.92 8.33 -36.28
N PRO A 44 54.64 7.14 -35.69
CA PRO A 44 55.02 5.85 -36.26
C PRO A 44 54.43 5.54 -37.62
N LEU A 45 53.23 6.08 -37.92
CA LEU A 45 52.56 5.91 -39.22
C LEU A 45 53.01 6.92 -40.27
N GLY A 46 53.95 7.84 -39.97
CA GLY A 46 54.46 8.84 -40.89
C GLY A 46 53.41 9.87 -41.34
N LEU A 47 52.37 10.12 -40.54
CA LEU A 47 51.32 11.08 -40.90
C LEU A 47 51.81 12.53 -40.82
N PRO A 48 51.34 13.41 -41.74
CA PRO A 48 51.75 14.81 -41.75
C PRO A 48 51.42 15.53 -40.43
N SER A 49 52.23 16.48 -40.01
CA SER A 49 52.09 17.23 -38.76
C SER A 49 50.74 18.00 -38.60
N TRP A 50 50.04 18.25 -39.72
CA TRP A 50 48.70 18.87 -39.66
C TRP A 50 47.60 17.90 -39.22
N SER A 51 47.82 16.58 -39.25
CA SER A 51 46.83 15.57 -38.88
C SER A 51 46.40 15.69 -37.40
N MET A 52 47.36 15.99 -36.50
CA MET A 52 47.05 16.22 -35.10
C MET A 52 46.21 17.50 -34.89
N ARG A 53 46.51 18.55 -35.67
CA ARG A 53 45.72 19.81 -35.62
C ARG A 53 44.30 19.56 -36.13
N LEU A 54 44.13 18.78 -37.17
CA LEU A 54 42.80 18.39 -37.67
C LEU A 54 42.02 17.60 -36.61
N LEU A 55 42.65 16.64 -35.95
CA LEU A 55 42.03 15.87 -34.84
C LEU A 55 41.51 16.79 -33.75
N LEU A 56 42.33 17.74 -33.29
CA LEU A 56 41.93 18.71 -32.26
C LEU A 56 40.75 19.59 -32.69
N VAL A 57 40.73 20.04 -33.97
CA VAL A 57 39.60 20.83 -34.49
C VAL A 57 38.32 20.00 -34.55
N LEU A 58 38.41 18.74 -35.00
CA LEU A 58 37.25 17.84 -35.06
C LEU A 58 36.70 17.53 -33.68
N LEU A 59 37.57 17.31 -32.67
CA LEU A 59 37.15 17.11 -31.27
C LEU A 59 36.50 18.37 -30.68
N ALA A 60 37.01 19.57 -30.97
CA ALA A 60 36.40 20.81 -30.53
C ALA A 60 35.01 21.05 -31.13
N LEU A 61 34.85 20.82 -32.43
CA LEU A 61 33.55 20.91 -33.11
C LEU A 61 32.57 19.85 -32.62
N GLY A 62 33.04 18.61 -32.41
CA GLY A 62 32.26 17.52 -31.86
C GLY A 62 31.79 17.80 -30.44
N PHE A 63 32.59 18.47 -29.62
CA PHE A 63 32.19 18.88 -28.26
C PHE A 63 30.99 19.83 -28.28
N VAL A 64 31.03 20.86 -29.11
CA VAL A 64 29.91 21.80 -29.26
C VAL A 64 28.66 21.06 -29.72
N LEU A 65 28.80 20.17 -30.73
CA LEU A 65 27.67 19.37 -31.22
C LEU A 65 27.09 18.44 -30.15
N ALA A 66 27.95 17.77 -29.40
CA ALA A 66 27.52 16.89 -28.28
C ALA A 66 26.77 17.66 -27.20
N CYS A 67 27.22 18.87 -26.87
CA CYS A 67 26.50 19.73 -25.90
C CYS A 67 25.14 20.22 -26.43
N VAL A 68 25.06 20.57 -27.74
CA VAL A 68 23.77 20.94 -28.36
C VAL A 68 22.81 19.77 -28.42
N LEU A 69 23.30 18.59 -28.79
CA LEU A 69 22.46 17.38 -28.82
C LEU A 69 21.98 17.01 -27.42
N ALA A 70 22.83 17.08 -26.39
CA ALA A 70 22.46 16.86 -25.00
C ALA A 70 21.48 17.92 -24.46
N TRP A 71 21.44 19.10 -25.06
CA TRP A 71 20.45 20.13 -24.77
C TRP A 71 19.08 19.84 -25.37
N VAL A 72 19.03 19.25 -26.57
CA VAL A 72 17.80 19.00 -27.34
C VAL A 72 17.19 17.64 -27.07
N TYR A 73 18.03 16.63 -26.81
CA TYR A 73 17.61 15.23 -26.66
C TYR A 73 18.08 14.64 -25.33
N ASP A 74 17.23 13.86 -24.69
CA ASP A 74 17.58 13.02 -23.54
C ASP A 74 17.69 11.55 -24.02
N ILE A 75 18.78 10.88 -23.62
CA ILE A 75 19.03 9.46 -23.94
C ILE A 75 18.70 8.65 -22.68
N GLY A 76 17.52 8.06 -22.65
CA GLY A 76 17.04 7.18 -21.58
C GLY A 76 17.04 5.71 -21.97
N ALA A 77 16.65 4.84 -21.04
CA ALA A 77 16.54 3.39 -21.25
C ALA A 77 15.53 2.99 -22.36
N HIS A 78 14.63 3.90 -22.74
CA HIS A 78 13.60 3.70 -23.76
C HIS A 78 13.92 4.36 -25.12
N GLY A 79 15.14 4.91 -25.31
CA GLY A 79 15.58 5.50 -26.58
C GLY A 79 15.91 6.99 -26.49
N ILE A 80 15.94 7.67 -27.67
CA ILE A 80 16.25 9.10 -27.81
C ILE A 80 14.92 9.86 -27.87
N GLU A 81 14.61 10.64 -26.83
CA GLU A 81 13.41 11.48 -26.76
C GLU A 81 13.77 12.96 -26.79
N ARG A 82 12.89 13.77 -27.41
CA ARG A 82 13.10 15.22 -27.45
C ARG A 82 12.71 15.83 -26.11
N THR A 83 13.63 16.53 -25.46
CA THR A 83 13.37 17.20 -24.18
C THR A 83 12.29 18.27 -24.34
N ALA A 84 11.12 18.09 -23.71
CA ALA A 84 10.03 19.04 -23.77
C ALA A 84 10.42 20.39 -23.13
N PRO A 85 10.00 21.54 -23.70
CA PRO A 85 10.17 22.83 -23.07
C PRO A 85 9.38 22.89 -21.77
N ALA A 86 9.89 23.60 -20.75
CA ALA A 86 9.17 23.83 -19.51
C ALA A 86 7.93 24.70 -19.82
N THR A 87 6.74 24.09 -19.86
CA THR A 87 5.49 24.83 -19.87
C THR A 87 5.18 25.27 -18.46
N HIS A 88 4.81 26.54 -18.28
CA HIS A 88 4.49 27.16 -16.99
C HIS A 88 3.19 26.65 -16.35
N ASP A 89 2.49 25.68 -16.99
CA ASP A 89 1.20 25.13 -16.56
C ASP A 89 1.23 23.61 -16.26
N SER A 90 2.36 23.04 -15.87
CA SER A 90 2.29 21.77 -15.15
C SER A 90 1.77 22.07 -13.75
N PRO A 91 0.71 21.33 -13.29
CA PRO A 91 0.35 21.42 -11.87
C PRO A 91 1.63 21.15 -11.09
N ALA A 92 1.97 22.07 -10.21
CA ALA A 92 3.15 22.00 -9.37
C ALA A 92 3.26 20.56 -8.84
N ALA A 93 4.31 19.85 -9.24
CA ALA A 93 4.72 18.69 -8.49
C ALA A 93 4.80 19.20 -7.05
N ALA A 94 3.98 18.63 -6.17
CA ALA A 94 3.92 19.01 -4.78
C ALA A 94 5.37 19.12 -4.32
N GLU A 95 5.77 20.31 -3.83
CA GLU A 95 7.10 20.47 -3.24
C GLU A 95 7.25 19.32 -2.25
N PRO A 96 8.39 18.61 -2.24
CA PRO A 96 8.59 17.58 -1.24
C PRO A 96 8.40 18.27 0.10
N VAL A 97 7.30 17.93 0.77
CA VAL A 97 7.06 18.37 2.14
C VAL A 97 8.34 18.02 2.89
N PRO A 98 9.01 18.96 3.55
CA PRO A 98 10.24 18.66 4.27
C PRO A 98 9.95 17.48 5.18
N ALA A 99 10.79 16.44 5.13
CA ALA A 99 10.60 15.25 5.93
C ALA A 99 10.41 15.67 7.40
N PRO A 100 9.21 15.61 7.95
CA PRO A 100 8.99 16.11 9.29
C PRO A 100 9.44 15.04 10.25
N GLY A 101 10.39 15.36 11.11
CA GLY A 101 10.71 14.55 12.28
C GLY A 101 11.23 13.14 11.97
N ALA A 102 11.47 12.36 13.00
CA ALA A 102 11.85 10.96 12.86
C ALA A 102 10.74 10.16 12.14
N SER A 103 11.09 9.54 11.02
CA SER A 103 10.16 8.71 10.23
C SER A 103 10.89 7.50 9.66
N VAL A 104 10.20 6.35 9.63
CA VAL A 104 10.76 5.08 9.22
C VAL A 104 9.77 4.24 8.41
N ALA A 105 10.27 3.54 7.40
CA ALA A 105 9.55 2.46 6.74
C ALA A 105 10.23 1.13 7.10
N ILE A 106 9.46 0.12 7.43
CA ILE A 106 9.92 -1.24 7.67
C ILE A 106 9.54 -2.07 6.45
N LEU A 107 10.54 -2.56 5.72
CA LEU A 107 10.30 -3.43 4.58
C LEU A 107 10.04 -4.87 5.03
N PRO A 108 9.34 -5.69 4.22
CA PRO A 108 9.26 -7.13 4.46
C PRO A 108 10.66 -7.72 4.60
N PHE A 109 10.85 -8.58 5.59
CA PHE A 109 12.12 -9.31 5.71
C PHE A 109 12.26 -10.33 4.60
N THR A 110 13.47 -10.51 4.09
CA THR A 110 13.77 -11.52 3.08
C THR A 110 13.87 -12.90 3.73
N ASP A 111 13.16 -13.89 3.20
CA ASP A 111 13.29 -15.28 3.63
C ASP A 111 14.55 -15.91 3.02
N LEU A 112 15.52 -16.22 3.87
CA LEU A 112 16.76 -16.93 3.54
C LEU A 112 16.78 -18.36 4.10
N SER A 113 15.64 -18.90 4.49
CA SER A 113 15.47 -20.29 4.92
C SER A 113 15.65 -21.24 3.73
N GLU A 114 16.06 -22.47 3.98
CA GLU A 114 16.35 -23.44 2.91
C GLU A 114 15.12 -23.80 2.07
N ALA A 115 13.95 -23.89 2.70
CA ALA A 115 12.68 -24.21 2.04
C ALA A 115 11.99 -23.01 1.39
N HIS A 116 12.40 -21.77 1.69
CA HIS A 116 11.76 -20.51 1.23
C HIS A 116 10.25 -20.47 1.49
N ASP A 117 9.80 -21.04 2.60
CA ASP A 117 8.37 -21.17 2.98
C ASP A 117 7.99 -20.33 4.21
N GLN A 118 8.88 -19.41 4.65
CA GLN A 118 8.73 -18.59 5.84
C GLN A 118 8.28 -17.15 5.55
N ALA A 119 7.72 -16.88 4.37
CA ALA A 119 7.25 -15.54 4.00
C ALA A 119 6.24 -14.97 5.03
N TYR A 120 5.34 -15.81 5.56
CA TYR A 120 4.39 -15.43 6.61
C TYR A 120 5.08 -14.96 7.90
N PHE A 121 6.20 -15.59 8.25
CA PHE A 121 6.98 -15.23 9.43
C PHE A 121 7.75 -13.93 9.22
N CYS A 122 8.35 -13.76 8.04
CA CYS A 122 9.05 -12.54 7.65
C CYS A 122 8.10 -11.32 7.65
N ASP A 123 6.91 -11.49 7.10
CA ASP A 123 5.86 -10.47 7.07
C ASP A 123 5.38 -10.11 8.47
N GLY A 124 5.07 -11.13 9.27
CA GLY A 124 4.61 -10.95 10.64
C GLY A 124 5.65 -10.26 11.52
N LEU A 125 6.92 -10.64 11.40
CA LEU A 125 8.02 -9.97 12.11
C LEU A 125 8.08 -8.47 11.78
N ALA A 126 8.01 -8.11 10.50
CA ALA A 126 8.00 -6.72 10.06
C ALA A 126 6.78 -5.97 10.62
N GLU A 127 5.60 -6.59 10.57
CA GLU A 127 4.34 -5.99 11.04
C GLU A 127 4.35 -5.74 12.55
N GLU A 128 4.83 -6.69 13.35
CA GLU A 128 4.93 -6.52 14.80
C GLU A 128 5.92 -5.40 15.17
N ILE A 129 7.04 -5.28 14.45
CA ILE A 129 7.98 -4.17 14.65
C ILE A 129 7.33 -2.83 14.25
N MET A 130 6.57 -2.79 13.14
CA MET A 130 5.82 -1.59 12.75
C MET A 130 4.84 -1.16 13.83
N ASN A 131 4.04 -2.09 14.36
CA ASN A 131 3.05 -1.83 15.40
C ASN A 131 3.71 -1.28 16.67
N ALA A 132 4.81 -1.89 17.08
CA ALA A 132 5.57 -1.42 18.25
C ALA A 132 6.13 0.00 18.06
N LEU A 133 6.65 0.30 16.88
CA LEU A 133 7.20 1.62 16.55
C LEU A 133 6.11 2.68 16.35
N ALA A 134 4.93 2.32 15.86
CA ALA A 134 3.80 3.22 15.70
C ALA A 134 3.31 3.79 17.06
N CYS A 135 3.49 3.04 18.15
CA CYS A 135 3.20 3.51 19.50
C CYS A 135 4.23 4.52 20.05
N CYS A 136 5.35 4.77 19.34
CA CYS A 136 6.39 5.69 19.81
C CYS A 136 6.02 7.14 19.52
N PRO A 137 5.82 8.01 20.53
CA PRO A 137 5.46 9.41 20.30
C PRO A 137 6.52 10.15 19.49
N GLY A 138 6.10 10.81 18.42
CA GLY A 138 6.99 11.60 17.55
C GLY A 138 7.72 10.79 16.47
N LEU A 139 7.49 9.49 16.37
CA LEU A 139 7.93 8.65 15.27
C LEU A 139 6.78 8.40 14.28
N ARG A 140 6.99 8.71 13.01
CA ARG A 140 6.07 8.36 11.94
C ARG A 140 6.52 7.04 11.31
N VAL A 141 5.64 6.07 11.25
CA VAL A 141 5.90 4.76 10.64
C VAL A 141 5.09 4.64 9.36
N ALA A 142 5.76 4.29 8.26
CA ALA A 142 5.07 4.05 7.00
C ALA A 142 4.15 2.82 7.13
N SER A 143 3.00 2.85 6.46
CA SER A 143 2.03 1.76 6.53
C SER A 143 2.60 0.44 5.97
N ARG A 144 2.04 -0.67 6.45
CA ARG A 144 2.39 -2.01 5.94
C ARG A 144 2.20 -2.10 4.43
N THR A 145 1.07 -1.65 3.92
CA THR A 145 0.74 -1.72 2.48
C THR A 145 1.75 -0.95 1.64
N SER A 146 2.11 0.27 2.06
CA SER A 146 3.10 1.10 1.36
C SER A 146 4.49 0.46 1.38
N SER A 147 4.92 -0.02 2.54
CA SER A 147 6.26 -0.63 2.73
C SER A 147 6.38 -1.96 1.96
N PHE A 148 5.33 -2.78 1.97
CA PHE A 148 5.35 -4.14 1.39
C PHE A 148 5.29 -4.16 -0.14
N ARG A 149 4.99 -3.03 -0.79
CA ARG A 149 5.13 -2.87 -2.25
C ARG A 149 6.58 -3.02 -2.73
N PHE A 150 7.55 -2.84 -1.84
CA PHE A 150 8.97 -2.95 -2.14
C PHE A 150 9.57 -4.32 -1.78
N ARG A 151 8.73 -5.37 -1.72
CA ARG A 151 9.12 -6.75 -1.39
C ARG A 151 10.21 -7.30 -2.28
N ASP A 152 10.18 -7.03 -3.58
CA ASP A 152 11.06 -7.67 -4.56
C ASP A 152 12.47 -7.07 -4.65
N GLY A 153 12.82 -6.12 -3.76
CA GLY A 153 14.18 -5.67 -3.51
C GLY A 153 14.91 -4.99 -4.67
N GLY A 154 14.21 -4.62 -5.76
CA GLY A 154 14.84 -4.03 -6.94
C GLY A 154 15.05 -2.51 -6.89
N ALA A 155 14.44 -1.82 -5.95
CA ALA A 155 14.51 -0.36 -5.85
C ALA A 155 15.63 0.10 -4.91
N ASP A 156 16.31 1.18 -5.26
CA ASP A 156 17.31 1.82 -4.40
C ASP A 156 16.64 2.40 -3.13
N VAL A 157 17.24 2.20 -1.96
CA VAL A 157 16.76 2.71 -0.66
C VAL A 157 16.38 4.19 -0.73
N ARG A 158 17.12 5.00 -1.50
CA ARG A 158 16.83 6.43 -1.70
C ARG A 158 15.56 6.66 -2.53
N GLU A 159 15.23 5.75 -3.43
CA GLU A 159 13.99 5.81 -4.20
C GLU A 159 12.80 5.41 -3.33
N ILE A 160 12.95 4.34 -2.55
CA ILE A 160 11.96 3.89 -1.57
C ILE A 160 11.69 5.01 -0.55
N GLY A 161 12.74 5.63 0.01
CA GLY A 161 12.61 6.71 0.98
C GLY A 161 11.86 7.93 0.45
N ARG A 162 12.09 8.29 -0.83
CA ARG A 162 11.33 9.36 -1.50
C ARG A 162 9.88 8.97 -1.76
N ALA A 163 9.64 7.73 -2.21
CA ALA A 163 8.30 7.24 -2.49
C ALA A 163 7.43 7.16 -1.22
N LEU A 164 8.01 6.73 -0.10
CA LEU A 164 7.34 6.61 1.19
C LEU A 164 7.43 7.87 2.05
N ASN A 165 8.17 8.89 1.61
CA ASN A 165 8.42 10.13 2.35
C ASN A 165 8.90 9.88 3.80
N VAL A 166 9.92 9.01 3.95
CA VAL A 166 10.53 8.64 5.23
C VAL A 166 12.01 8.99 5.28
N ALA A 167 12.52 9.26 6.49
CA ALA A 167 13.92 9.59 6.72
C ALA A 167 14.82 8.34 6.79
N ALA A 168 14.27 7.20 7.19
CA ALA A 168 15.01 5.95 7.32
C ALA A 168 14.19 4.76 6.82
N ILE A 169 14.90 3.72 6.41
CA ILE A 169 14.32 2.45 5.98
C ILE A 169 14.95 1.34 6.81
N MET A 170 14.11 0.49 7.36
CA MET A 170 14.52 -0.75 7.99
C MET A 170 14.30 -1.90 7.03
N GLU A 171 15.34 -2.69 6.82
CA GLU A 171 15.33 -3.91 6.02
C GLU A 171 16.02 -5.04 6.76
N GLY A 172 15.79 -6.27 6.34
CA GLY A 172 16.40 -7.40 7.01
C GLY A 172 16.15 -8.74 6.32
N SER A 173 16.66 -9.78 6.95
CA SER A 173 16.45 -11.15 6.48
C SER A 173 16.25 -12.10 7.67
N VAL A 174 15.53 -13.17 7.41
CA VAL A 174 15.24 -14.26 8.34
C VAL A 174 15.75 -15.57 7.76
N ARG A 175 16.40 -16.36 8.58
CA ARG A 175 16.69 -17.76 8.29
C ARG A 175 16.20 -18.60 9.46
N LYS A 176 15.19 -19.42 9.23
CA LYS A 176 14.63 -20.35 10.21
C LYS A 176 15.10 -21.78 9.89
N ALA A 177 15.52 -22.52 10.90
CA ALA A 177 15.93 -23.92 10.81
C ALA A 177 15.46 -24.65 12.08
N GLY A 178 14.34 -25.37 11.98
CA GLY A 178 13.66 -25.97 13.14
C GLY A 178 13.25 -24.90 14.15
N ASP A 179 13.67 -25.07 15.41
CA ASP A 179 13.40 -24.14 16.52
C ASP A 179 14.43 -23.00 16.62
N HIS A 180 15.30 -22.84 15.64
CA HIS A 180 16.34 -21.81 15.64
C HIS A 180 16.05 -20.75 14.58
N VAL A 181 16.22 -19.48 14.94
CA VAL A 181 16.00 -18.35 14.05
C VAL A 181 17.22 -17.43 14.04
N ARG A 182 17.66 -17.07 12.84
CA ARG A 182 18.66 -16.03 12.63
C ARG A 182 17.99 -14.87 11.91
N ILE A 183 17.97 -13.72 12.57
CA ILE A 183 17.42 -12.48 12.04
C ILE A 183 18.57 -11.49 11.88
N THR A 184 18.69 -10.90 10.70
CA THR A 184 19.56 -9.75 10.45
C THR A 184 18.66 -8.57 10.19
N ALA A 185 18.85 -7.47 10.93
CA ALA A 185 18.08 -6.25 10.78
C ALA A 185 19.05 -5.07 10.62
N GLN A 186 18.71 -4.13 9.74
CA GLN A 186 19.51 -2.95 9.48
C GLN A 186 18.62 -1.74 9.20
N LEU A 187 19.04 -0.60 9.73
CA LEU A 187 18.40 0.70 9.52
C LEU A 187 19.31 1.53 8.62
N VAL A 188 18.76 2.05 7.55
CA VAL A 188 19.48 2.78 6.50
C VAL A 188 18.91 4.19 6.39
N ASP A 189 19.77 5.19 6.31
CA ASP A 189 19.39 6.58 6.01
C ASP A 189 18.87 6.66 4.57
N ALA A 190 17.63 7.08 4.41
CA ALA A 190 16.95 7.13 3.12
C ALA A 190 17.50 8.23 2.19
N ALA A 191 18.21 9.23 2.70
CA ALA A 191 18.77 10.31 1.90
C ALA A 191 20.08 9.92 1.22
N ASN A 192 20.91 9.14 1.89
CA ASN A 192 22.29 8.84 1.45
C ASN A 192 22.61 7.35 1.30
N GLY A 193 21.76 6.46 1.84
CA GLY A 193 21.95 5.01 1.75
C GLY A 193 22.97 4.43 2.74
N TYR A 194 23.41 5.19 3.75
CA TYR A 194 24.32 4.69 4.77
C TYR A 194 23.60 4.02 5.93
N HIS A 195 24.19 2.95 6.45
CA HIS A 195 23.64 2.28 7.63
C HIS A 195 23.72 3.17 8.87
N LEU A 196 22.57 3.39 9.51
CA LEU A 196 22.46 4.03 10.82
C LEU A 196 22.66 3.02 11.94
N TRP A 197 22.23 1.77 11.71
CA TRP A 197 22.33 0.67 12.64
C TRP A 197 22.24 -0.67 11.88
N SER A 198 22.91 -1.69 12.38
CA SER A 198 22.82 -3.07 11.87
C SER A 198 23.15 -4.05 12.99
N GLU A 199 22.32 -5.09 13.14
CA GLU A 199 22.52 -6.13 14.15
C GLU A 199 22.04 -7.49 13.64
N ARG A 200 22.64 -8.54 14.20
CA ARG A 200 22.26 -9.92 13.91
C ARG A 200 21.92 -10.65 15.20
N PHE A 201 20.75 -11.25 15.20
CA PHE A 201 20.21 -12.07 16.28
C PHE A 201 20.27 -13.53 15.84
N ASP A 202 20.79 -14.41 16.70
CA ASP A 202 20.93 -15.85 16.45
C ASP A 202 20.52 -16.57 17.73
N ARG A 203 19.23 -16.94 17.82
CA ARG A 203 18.58 -17.42 19.07
C ARG A 203 17.53 -18.48 18.78
N GLY A 204 16.94 -19.05 19.85
CA GLY A 204 15.77 -19.90 19.75
C GLY A 204 14.53 -19.14 19.25
N LEU A 205 13.60 -19.86 18.66
CA LEU A 205 12.34 -19.26 18.16
C LEU A 205 11.49 -18.67 19.31
N GLU A 206 11.63 -19.21 20.52
CA GLU A 206 10.97 -18.71 21.73
C GLU A 206 11.39 -17.27 22.12
N ASP A 207 12.57 -16.85 21.67
CA ASP A 207 13.07 -15.49 21.93
C ASP A 207 12.60 -14.45 20.89
N VAL A 208 11.75 -14.82 19.93
CA VAL A 208 11.36 -13.94 18.81
C VAL A 208 10.78 -12.61 19.29
N PHE A 209 9.96 -12.62 20.34
CA PHE A 209 9.36 -11.40 20.90
C PHE A 209 10.39 -10.50 21.56
N VAL A 210 11.40 -11.10 22.22
CA VAL A 210 12.54 -10.35 22.78
C VAL A 210 13.34 -9.70 21.66
N ILE A 211 13.57 -10.44 20.57
CA ILE A 211 14.28 -9.90 19.39
C ILE A 211 13.48 -8.74 18.77
N GLN A 212 12.18 -8.87 18.61
CA GLN A 212 11.31 -7.81 18.08
C GLN A 212 11.41 -6.53 18.94
N GLU A 213 11.35 -6.67 20.25
CA GLU A 213 11.49 -5.56 21.18
C GLU A 213 12.88 -4.92 21.12
N GLU A 214 13.94 -5.72 21.06
CA GLU A 214 15.33 -5.25 20.91
C GLU A 214 15.51 -4.46 19.61
N ILE A 215 14.96 -4.95 18.50
CA ILE A 215 14.98 -4.27 17.19
C ILE A 215 14.24 -2.93 17.29
N ALA A 216 12.99 -2.92 17.77
CA ALA A 216 12.19 -1.71 17.86
C ALA A 216 12.86 -0.64 18.75
N ARG A 217 13.42 -1.04 19.89
CA ARG A 217 14.18 -0.14 20.77
C ARG A 217 15.44 0.41 20.10
N SER A 218 16.15 -0.41 19.33
CA SER A 218 17.36 0.01 18.64
C SER A 218 17.05 0.99 17.50
N VAL A 219 15.96 0.77 16.76
CA VAL A 219 15.47 1.69 15.73
C VAL A 219 15.07 3.04 16.35
N ALA A 220 14.26 3.04 17.41
CA ALA A 220 13.84 4.26 18.09
C ALA A 220 15.06 5.05 18.62
N ARG A 221 16.05 4.36 19.18
CA ARG A 221 17.30 4.96 19.67
C ARG A 221 18.13 5.57 18.51
N ALA A 222 18.28 4.83 17.41
CA ALA A 222 19.03 5.29 16.24
C ALA A 222 18.39 6.55 15.62
N LEU A 223 17.06 6.63 15.64
CA LEU A 223 16.29 7.79 15.16
C LEU A 223 16.17 8.92 16.21
N ARG A 224 16.81 8.76 17.38
CA ARG A 224 16.79 9.73 18.50
C ARG A 224 15.38 10.04 19.01
N VAL A 225 14.47 9.12 18.87
CA VAL A 225 13.11 9.23 19.43
C VAL A 225 13.16 8.91 20.92
N SER A 226 12.59 9.80 21.74
CA SER A 226 12.52 9.60 23.18
C SER A 226 11.46 8.54 23.50
N LEU A 227 11.90 7.35 23.84
CA LEU A 227 11.02 6.37 24.47
C LEU A 227 10.72 6.89 25.88
N LYS A 228 9.45 7.17 26.20
CA LYS A 228 9.07 7.41 27.61
C LYS A 228 9.46 6.16 28.41
N ALA A 229 10.09 6.37 29.56
CA ALA A 229 10.61 5.29 30.39
C ALA A 229 9.54 4.24 30.80
N ASP A 230 8.25 4.64 30.76
CA ASP A 230 7.09 3.80 31.09
C ASP A 230 6.32 3.28 29.86
N ALA A 231 6.64 3.73 28.64
CA ALA A 231 6.14 3.08 27.45
C ALA A 231 7.05 1.87 27.16
N ALA A 232 6.86 0.82 27.93
CA ALA A 232 7.34 -0.49 27.55
C ALA A 232 6.79 -0.76 26.15
N LEU A 233 7.69 -0.99 25.17
CA LEU A 233 7.32 -1.61 23.90
C LEU A 233 6.92 -3.04 24.30
N ASP A 234 5.66 -3.22 24.70
CA ASP A 234 5.21 -4.44 25.37
C ASP A 234 4.80 -5.50 24.33
N ILE A 235 5.72 -5.73 23.37
CA ILE A 235 5.52 -6.71 22.30
C ILE A 235 5.30 -8.12 22.87
N GLY A 236 5.92 -8.42 23.99
CA GLY A 236 5.83 -9.74 24.65
C GLY A 236 4.65 -9.93 25.58
N ARG A 237 3.86 -8.88 25.91
CA ARG A 237 2.79 -8.96 26.92
C ARG A 237 1.71 -9.98 26.60
N ASN A 238 1.38 -10.10 25.32
CA ASN A 238 0.36 -10.99 24.80
C ASN A 238 0.98 -12.12 23.96
N ALA A 239 2.25 -12.43 24.18
CA ALA A 239 2.93 -13.52 23.46
C ALA A 239 2.26 -14.87 23.75
N PRO A 240 2.07 -15.73 22.75
CA PRO A 240 1.52 -17.05 22.99
C PRO A 240 2.51 -17.93 23.76
N ARG A 241 1.98 -18.87 24.50
CA ARG A 241 2.76 -19.87 25.25
C ARG A 241 3.35 -20.96 24.34
N ASP A 242 2.70 -21.22 23.21
CA ASP A 242 3.14 -22.19 22.19
C ASP A 242 3.52 -21.45 20.90
N MET A 243 4.77 -21.56 20.49
CA MET A 243 5.27 -20.89 19.27
C MET A 243 4.58 -21.38 17.99
N ARG A 244 4.03 -22.60 17.99
CA ARG A 244 3.22 -23.08 16.87
C ARG A 244 1.91 -22.30 16.75
N ALA A 245 1.32 -21.85 17.89
CA ALA A 245 0.16 -20.96 17.87
C ALA A 245 0.49 -19.63 17.18
N TYR A 246 1.68 -19.08 17.44
CA TYR A 246 2.16 -17.88 16.75
C TYR A 246 2.29 -18.08 15.23
N GLU A 247 2.86 -19.21 14.80
CA GLU A 247 2.98 -19.52 13.37
C GLU A 247 1.61 -19.60 12.68
N PHE A 248 0.63 -20.28 13.29
CA PHE A 248 -0.73 -20.34 12.75
C PHE A 248 -1.41 -18.97 12.72
N TYR A 249 -1.22 -18.16 13.76
CA TYR A 249 -1.69 -16.78 13.78
C TYR A 249 -1.12 -15.96 12.62
N LEU A 250 0.18 -15.99 12.40
CA LEU A 250 0.84 -15.26 11.32
C LEU A 250 0.37 -15.72 9.93
N ARG A 251 0.15 -17.03 9.74
CA ARG A 251 -0.44 -17.55 8.50
C ARG A 251 -1.86 -17.03 8.30
N GLY A 252 -2.67 -16.98 9.36
CA GLY A 252 -4.01 -16.38 9.32
C GLY A 252 -3.97 -14.92 8.88
N ARG A 253 -3.07 -14.13 9.45
CA ARG A 253 -2.84 -12.71 9.09
C ARG A 253 -2.41 -12.54 7.63
N GLN A 254 -1.48 -13.38 7.18
CA GLN A 254 -1.03 -13.36 5.79
C GLN A 254 -2.19 -13.66 4.83
N ILE A 255 -2.98 -14.69 5.11
CA ILE A 255 -4.14 -15.07 4.30
C ILE A 255 -5.17 -13.93 4.24
N GLN A 256 -5.49 -13.28 5.37
CA GLN A 256 -6.38 -12.13 5.40
C GLN A 256 -5.87 -10.97 4.51
N SER A 257 -4.56 -10.79 4.42
CA SER A 257 -3.97 -9.72 3.63
C SER A 257 -4.07 -9.91 2.11
N LEU A 258 -4.29 -11.14 1.64
CA LEU A 258 -4.35 -11.49 0.20
C LEU A 258 -5.63 -11.01 -0.52
N LYS A 259 -6.60 -10.46 0.20
CA LYS A 259 -7.82 -9.79 -0.33
C LYS A 259 -8.53 -10.56 -1.46
N SER A 260 -8.57 -11.89 -1.39
CA SER A 260 -9.27 -12.77 -2.32
C SER A 260 -10.31 -13.59 -1.58
N SER A 261 -11.51 -13.72 -2.12
CA SER A 261 -12.65 -14.45 -1.50
C SER A 261 -12.28 -15.87 -1.12
N ASP A 262 -11.57 -16.59 -1.99
CA ASP A 262 -11.12 -17.97 -1.76
C ASP A 262 -10.13 -18.09 -0.59
N ASN A 263 -9.33 -17.06 -0.38
CA ASN A 263 -8.37 -17.02 0.71
C ASN A 263 -9.05 -16.68 2.05
N TRP A 264 -10.02 -15.78 2.04
CA TRP A 264 -10.69 -15.36 3.28
C TRP A 264 -11.32 -16.52 4.04
N THR A 265 -11.88 -17.51 3.34
CA THR A 265 -12.46 -18.72 3.98
C THR A 265 -11.44 -19.57 4.73
N LYS A 266 -10.14 -19.45 4.40
CA LYS A 266 -9.05 -20.22 5.01
C LYS A 266 -8.53 -19.58 6.30
N ALA A 267 -8.64 -18.24 6.45
CA ALA A 267 -8.11 -17.53 7.59
C ALA A 267 -8.67 -17.99 8.95
N PRO A 268 -10.00 -18.18 9.12
CA PRO A 268 -10.56 -18.69 10.38
C PRO A 268 -9.98 -20.05 10.80
N HIS A 269 -9.67 -20.93 9.85
CA HIS A 269 -9.07 -22.23 10.16
C HIS A 269 -7.67 -22.07 10.78
N MET A 270 -6.88 -21.12 10.32
CA MET A 270 -5.55 -20.84 10.90
C MET A 270 -5.68 -20.31 12.33
N PHE A 271 -6.58 -19.36 12.56
CA PHE A 271 -6.80 -18.82 13.90
C PHE A 271 -7.38 -19.85 14.87
N ARG A 272 -8.31 -20.72 14.44
CA ARG A 272 -8.79 -21.85 15.26
C ARG A 272 -7.64 -22.78 15.65
N ARG A 273 -6.73 -23.10 14.71
CA ARG A 273 -5.54 -23.91 15.03
C ARG A 273 -4.62 -23.22 16.04
N ALA A 274 -4.44 -21.90 15.92
CA ALA A 274 -3.69 -21.15 16.91
C ALA A 274 -4.33 -21.22 18.30
N ILE A 275 -5.68 -21.08 18.39
CA ILE A 275 -6.46 -21.15 19.64
C ILE A 275 -6.46 -22.58 20.23
N GLU A 276 -6.49 -23.62 19.40
CA GLU A 276 -6.37 -25.01 19.89
C GLU A 276 -5.03 -25.28 20.58
N LEU A 277 -3.96 -24.64 20.10
CA LEU A 277 -2.61 -24.76 20.69
C LEU A 277 -2.43 -23.85 21.91
N ASP A 278 -2.99 -22.64 21.87
CA ASP A 278 -2.98 -21.71 22.97
C ASP A 278 -4.33 -20.98 23.11
N PRO A 279 -5.26 -21.49 23.94
CA PRO A 279 -6.57 -20.88 24.14
C PRO A 279 -6.54 -19.48 24.77
N ASP A 280 -5.42 -19.11 25.40
CA ASP A 280 -5.21 -17.82 26.06
C ASP A 280 -4.46 -16.81 25.16
N TYR A 281 -4.39 -17.06 23.85
CA TYR A 281 -3.73 -16.17 22.89
C TYR A 281 -4.73 -15.12 22.33
N PRO A 282 -4.73 -13.86 22.84
CA PRO A 282 -5.78 -12.90 22.55
C PRO A 282 -5.78 -12.42 21.08
N GLN A 283 -4.61 -12.32 20.45
CA GLN A 283 -4.54 -11.92 19.05
C GLN A 283 -5.14 -12.98 18.10
N ALA A 284 -5.00 -14.28 18.42
CA ALA A 284 -5.64 -15.34 17.65
C ALA A 284 -7.17 -15.30 17.82
N GLN A 285 -7.66 -15.03 19.04
CA GLN A 285 -9.08 -14.85 19.31
C GLN A 285 -9.66 -13.64 18.54
N ALA A 286 -8.96 -12.49 18.57
CA ALA A 286 -9.35 -11.30 17.82
C ALA A 286 -9.32 -11.55 16.30
N GLY A 287 -8.29 -12.24 15.79
CA GLY A 287 -8.16 -12.61 14.39
C GLY A 287 -9.26 -13.55 13.90
N LEU A 288 -9.67 -14.53 14.75
CA LEU A 288 -10.81 -15.41 14.45
C LEU A 288 -12.10 -14.59 14.36
N ALA A 289 -12.38 -13.75 15.35
CA ALA A 289 -13.58 -12.92 15.37
C ALA A 289 -13.64 -11.97 14.16
N ASP A 290 -12.55 -11.29 13.85
CA ASP A 290 -12.47 -10.39 12.71
C ASP A 290 -12.62 -11.12 11.37
N SER A 291 -11.94 -12.26 11.18
CA SER A 291 -12.06 -13.03 9.94
C SER A 291 -13.46 -13.57 9.71
N LEU A 292 -14.15 -14.05 10.76
CA LEU A 292 -15.55 -14.47 10.67
C LEU A 292 -16.48 -13.29 10.40
N ALA A 293 -16.27 -12.14 11.07
CA ALA A 293 -17.05 -10.94 10.84
C ALA A 293 -16.90 -10.44 9.38
N GLN A 294 -15.70 -10.49 8.81
CA GLN A 294 -15.50 -10.16 7.40
C GLN A 294 -16.26 -11.09 6.47
N LEU A 295 -16.18 -12.42 6.69
CA LEU A 295 -16.94 -13.39 5.88
C LEU A 295 -18.46 -13.18 5.97
N LEU A 296 -18.95 -12.76 7.12
CA LEU A 296 -20.36 -12.41 7.34
C LEU A 296 -20.74 -11.08 6.65
N ILE A 297 -19.90 -10.05 6.77
CA ILE A 297 -20.09 -8.75 6.10
C ILE A 297 -20.17 -8.93 4.58
N TRP A 298 -19.37 -9.82 4.01
CA TRP A 298 -19.37 -10.10 2.58
C TRP A 298 -20.33 -11.23 2.16
N ARG A 299 -21.14 -11.77 3.11
CA ARG A 299 -22.08 -12.90 2.87
C ARG A 299 -21.43 -14.13 2.22
N ILE A 300 -20.16 -14.37 2.45
CA ILE A 300 -19.46 -15.59 1.98
C ILE A 300 -19.91 -16.80 2.79
N ILE A 301 -20.29 -16.61 4.06
CA ILE A 301 -20.84 -17.64 4.95
C ILE A 301 -22.19 -17.19 5.54
N ARG A 302 -23.01 -18.16 5.95
CA ARG A 302 -24.31 -17.86 6.57
C ARG A 302 -24.16 -17.38 8.01
N PRO A 303 -25.05 -16.46 8.47
CA PRO A 303 -24.93 -15.83 9.79
C PRO A 303 -25.07 -16.79 10.96
N GLU A 304 -25.95 -17.80 10.88
CA GLU A 304 -26.48 -18.53 12.05
C GLU A 304 -25.41 -19.29 12.85
N GLU A 305 -24.35 -19.75 12.19
CA GLU A 305 -23.30 -20.54 12.84
C GLU A 305 -22.05 -19.70 13.19
N ALA A 306 -21.71 -18.74 12.34
CA ALA A 306 -20.45 -18.02 12.43
C ALA A 306 -20.52 -16.77 13.32
N LEU A 307 -21.68 -16.12 13.46
CA LEU A 307 -21.83 -14.91 14.25
C LEU A 307 -21.64 -15.19 15.75
N GLU A 308 -22.20 -16.26 16.26
CA GLU A 308 -22.04 -16.62 17.68
C GLU A 308 -20.57 -16.94 18.01
N GLU A 309 -19.89 -17.72 17.14
CA GLU A 309 -18.46 -17.99 17.32
C GLU A 309 -17.63 -16.70 17.30
N ALA A 310 -17.92 -15.78 16.37
CA ALA A 310 -17.24 -14.50 16.28
C ALA A 310 -17.44 -13.64 17.55
N ILE A 311 -18.67 -13.60 18.09
CA ILE A 311 -18.98 -12.88 19.33
C ILE A 311 -18.21 -13.48 20.51
N VAL A 312 -18.21 -14.80 20.65
CA VAL A 312 -17.50 -15.51 21.72
C VAL A 312 -15.99 -15.25 21.64
N ALA A 313 -15.40 -15.33 20.46
CA ALA A 313 -13.99 -15.09 20.25
C ALA A 313 -13.61 -13.62 20.54
N ALA A 314 -14.41 -12.63 20.07
CA ALA A 314 -14.18 -11.21 20.37
C ALA A 314 -14.25 -10.92 21.87
N LYS A 315 -15.24 -11.50 22.57
CA LYS A 315 -15.36 -11.38 24.03
C LYS A 315 -14.14 -11.98 24.73
N ARG A 316 -13.70 -13.18 24.32
CA ARG A 316 -12.54 -13.85 24.92
C ARG A 316 -11.25 -13.04 24.70
N ALA A 317 -11.06 -12.47 23.51
CA ALA A 317 -9.93 -11.60 23.22
C ALA A 317 -9.83 -10.42 24.22
N LEU A 318 -10.96 -9.76 24.50
CA LEU A 318 -11.02 -8.63 25.43
C LEU A 318 -10.90 -9.04 26.91
N GLU A 319 -11.36 -10.23 27.29
CA GLU A 319 -11.11 -10.78 28.64
C GLU A 319 -9.61 -11.00 28.88
N LEU A 320 -8.89 -11.46 27.87
CA LEU A 320 -7.45 -11.73 27.92
C LEU A 320 -6.61 -10.45 27.80
N ALA A 321 -7.00 -9.54 26.92
CA ALA A 321 -6.28 -8.31 26.62
C ALA A 321 -7.24 -7.11 26.43
N PRO A 322 -7.69 -6.46 27.52
CA PRO A 322 -8.67 -5.37 27.47
C PRO A 322 -8.20 -4.12 26.71
N GLU A 323 -6.89 -3.97 26.50
CA GLU A 323 -6.28 -2.83 25.79
C GLU A 323 -5.80 -3.19 24.37
N LEU A 324 -6.20 -4.34 23.84
CA LEU A 324 -5.90 -4.74 22.47
C LEU A 324 -6.87 -4.06 21.50
N ALA A 325 -6.38 -3.08 20.72
CA ALA A 325 -7.20 -2.29 19.80
C ALA A 325 -7.91 -3.16 18.76
N GLU A 326 -7.23 -4.16 18.21
CA GLU A 326 -7.78 -5.11 17.24
C GLU A 326 -8.93 -5.95 17.81
N ALA A 327 -8.88 -6.27 19.10
CA ALA A 327 -9.99 -6.98 19.77
C ALA A 327 -11.23 -6.08 19.91
N HIS A 328 -11.05 -4.78 20.11
CA HIS A 328 -12.15 -3.82 20.10
C HIS A 328 -12.75 -3.65 18.70
N VAL A 329 -11.94 -3.65 17.62
CA VAL A 329 -12.44 -3.66 16.22
C VAL A 329 -13.25 -4.93 15.96
N ALA A 330 -12.73 -6.09 16.31
CA ALA A 330 -13.44 -7.36 16.14
C ALA A 330 -14.78 -7.38 16.89
N ARG A 331 -14.80 -6.89 18.14
CA ARG A 331 -16.05 -6.73 18.91
C ARG A 331 -17.01 -5.76 18.22
N ALA A 332 -16.53 -4.62 17.73
CA ALA A 332 -17.37 -3.63 17.08
C ALA A 332 -18.04 -4.21 15.82
N ASN A 333 -17.28 -4.94 15.00
CA ASN A 333 -17.81 -5.61 13.82
C ASN A 333 -18.88 -6.65 14.17
N THR A 334 -18.65 -7.47 15.22
CA THR A 334 -19.62 -8.49 15.66
C THR A 334 -20.89 -7.86 16.24
N LEU A 335 -20.79 -6.78 17.01
CA LEU A 335 -21.93 -6.04 17.56
C LEU A 335 -22.73 -5.36 16.43
N SER A 336 -22.05 -4.77 15.45
CA SER A 336 -22.70 -4.20 14.26
C SER A 336 -23.52 -5.24 13.50
N LEU A 337 -22.98 -6.44 13.31
CA LEU A 337 -23.68 -7.57 12.66
C LEU A 337 -24.85 -8.10 13.51
N ALA A 338 -24.75 -8.00 14.84
CA ALA A 338 -25.82 -8.39 15.76
C ALA A 338 -26.91 -7.30 15.93
N GLY A 339 -26.72 -6.10 15.32
CA GLY A 339 -27.68 -4.99 15.42
C GLY A 339 -27.49 -4.11 16.66
N ASP A 340 -26.47 -4.36 17.50
CA ASP A 340 -26.11 -3.47 18.63
C ASP A 340 -25.26 -2.29 18.13
N ASN A 341 -25.92 -1.30 17.58
CA ASN A 341 -25.27 -0.13 16.97
C ASN A 341 -24.54 0.74 18.00
N GLU A 342 -25.09 0.90 19.21
CA GLU A 342 -24.47 1.71 20.27
C GLU A 342 -23.20 1.04 20.80
N GLY A 343 -23.26 -0.27 21.05
CA GLY A 343 -22.10 -1.05 21.47
C GLY A 343 -21.01 -1.10 20.41
N ALA A 344 -21.37 -1.17 19.12
CA ALA A 344 -20.44 -1.12 18.00
C ALA A 344 -19.69 0.22 17.96
N ILE A 345 -20.40 1.35 18.01
CA ILE A 345 -19.81 2.70 18.03
C ILE A 345 -18.84 2.86 19.21
N ALA A 346 -19.26 2.49 20.43
CA ALA A 346 -18.40 2.58 21.61
C ALA A 346 -17.12 1.74 21.46
N SER A 347 -17.23 0.56 20.86
CA SER A 347 -16.08 -0.33 20.64
C SER A 347 -15.12 0.21 19.57
N PHE A 348 -15.63 0.78 18.46
CA PHE A 348 -14.79 1.44 17.47
C PHE A 348 -14.06 2.65 18.05
N GLN A 349 -14.76 3.49 18.83
CA GLN A 349 -14.14 4.64 19.50
C GLN A 349 -13.03 4.20 20.44
N ARG A 350 -13.27 3.13 21.22
CA ARG A 350 -12.23 2.59 22.11
C ARG A 350 -11.02 2.06 21.35
N ALA A 351 -11.22 1.41 20.20
CA ALA A 351 -10.11 0.97 19.35
C ALA A 351 -9.26 2.14 18.86
N ILE A 352 -9.91 3.24 18.41
CA ILE A 352 -9.23 4.46 17.95
C ILE A 352 -8.50 5.17 19.09
N GLU A 353 -9.07 5.20 20.31
CA GLU A 353 -8.38 5.75 21.50
C GLU A 353 -7.11 4.98 21.83
N LEU A 354 -7.16 3.64 21.70
CA LEU A 354 -6.02 2.75 22.00
C LEU A 354 -4.95 2.83 20.90
N ASN A 355 -5.37 2.87 19.65
CA ASN A 355 -4.47 2.98 18.49
C ASN A 355 -5.09 3.86 17.41
N PRO A 356 -4.80 5.18 17.40
CA PRO A 356 -5.30 6.11 16.38
C PRO A 356 -4.81 5.83 14.96
N GLU A 357 -3.73 5.08 14.81
CA GLU A 357 -3.13 4.69 13.52
C GLU A 357 -3.59 3.29 13.05
N LEU A 358 -4.63 2.73 13.69
CA LEU A 358 -5.21 1.45 13.26
C LEU A 358 -6.20 1.69 12.12
N TYR A 359 -5.76 1.41 10.90
CA TYR A 359 -6.57 1.58 9.68
C TYR A 359 -7.93 0.90 9.77
N GLU A 360 -7.97 -0.35 10.25
CA GLU A 360 -9.17 -1.17 10.37
C GLU A 360 -10.22 -0.55 11.28
N ALA A 361 -9.81 0.16 12.34
CA ALA A 361 -10.72 0.84 13.25
C ALA A 361 -11.50 1.94 12.52
N HIS A 362 -10.81 2.83 11.81
CA HIS A 362 -11.42 3.90 11.04
C HIS A 362 -12.23 3.35 9.85
N TYR A 363 -11.67 2.40 9.10
CA TYR A 363 -12.29 1.86 7.91
C TYR A 363 -13.63 1.15 8.21
N TYR A 364 -13.67 0.28 9.21
CA TYR A 364 -14.89 -0.43 9.58
C TYR A 364 -15.87 0.47 10.33
N PHE A 365 -15.39 1.46 11.08
CA PHE A 365 -16.28 2.46 11.66
C PHE A 365 -16.96 3.32 10.59
N GLY A 366 -16.21 3.76 9.57
CA GLY A 366 -16.79 4.44 8.40
C GLY A 366 -17.85 3.60 7.71
N ARG A 367 -17.62 2.30 7.51
CA ARG A 367 -18.59 1.37 6.94
C ARG A 367 -19.85 1.22 7.81
N HIS A 368 -19.68 1.10 9.13
CA HIS A 368 -20.78 1.04 10.06
C HIS A 368 -21.64 2.33 9.99
N CYS A 369 -21.00 3.49 10.05
CA CYS A 369 -21.68 4.79 9.93
C CYS A 369 -22.44 4.93 8.60
N PHE A 370 -21.82 4.49 7.49
CA PHE A 370 -22.46 4.48 6.18
C PHE A 370 -23.73 3.65 6.16
N ALA A 371 -23.66 2.40 6.67
CA ALA A 371 -24.80 1.50 6.76
C ALA A 371 -25.93 2.05 7.65
N GLN A 372 -25.61 2.90 8.63
CA GLN A 372 -26.57 3.56 9.51
C GLN A 372 -27.06 4.91 8.97
N GLY A 373 -26.72 5.30 7.73
CA GLY A 373 -27.08 6.58 7.13
C GLY A 373 -26.36 7.81 7.73
N GLN A 374 -25.33 7.58 8.58
CA GLN A 374 -24.52 8.65 9.18
C GLN A 374 -23.40 9.08 8.21
N HIS A 375 -23.79 9.60 7.03
CA HIS A 375 -22.86 9.77 5.90
C HIS A 375 -21.72 10.77 6.18
N GLU A 376 -21.98 11.90 6.88
CA GLU A 376 -20.90 12.84 7.24
C GLU A 376 -19.83 12.17 8.09
N ARG A 377 -20.26 11.43 9.12
CA ARG A 377 -19.32 10.71 9.98
C ARG A 377 -18.59 9.60 9.23
N ALA A 378 -19.27 8.92 8.31
CA ALA A 378 -18.64 7.91 7.46
C ALA A 378 -17.50 8.52 6.63
N ILE A 379 -17.71 9.72 6.05
CA ILE A 379 -16.67 10.43 5.29
C ILE A 379 -15.47 10.77 6.20
N GLU A 380 -15.72 11.30 7.41
CA GLU A 380 -14.67 11.64 8.37
C GLU A 380 -13.78 10.43 8.70
N GLU A 381 -14.40 9.28 8.98
CA GLU A 381 -13.70 8.05 9.33
C GLU A 381 -12.98 7.44 8.11
N PHE A 382 -13.56 7.46 6.92
CA PHE A 382 -12.88 7.01 5.71
C PHE A 382 -11.69 7.91 5.33
N GLU A 383 -11.80 9.22 5.52
CA GLU A 383 -10.68 10.14 5.32
C GLU A 383 -9.59 9.93 6.39
N ALA A 384 -9.97 9.55 7.64
CA ALA A 384 -9.04 9.14 8.67
C ALA A 384 -8.31 7.85 8.27
N ALA A 385 -9.03 6.83 7.80
CA ALA A 385 -8.44 5.60 7.28
C ALA A 385 -7.44 5.89 6.14
N HIS A 386 -7.80 6.78 5.21
CA HIS A 386 -6.89 7.18 4.12
C HIS A 386 -5.66 7.94 4.64
N ARG A 387 -5.75 8.74 5.72
CA ARG A 387 -4.57 9.38 6.32
C ARG A 387 -3.60 8.35 6.87
N VAL A 388 -4.12 7.26 7.46
CA VAL A 388 -3.31 6.15 7.98
C VAL A 388 -2.67 5.35 6.84
N ARG A 389 -3.43 5.07 5.77
CA ARG A 389 -2.94 4.34 4.57
C ARG A 389 -3.25 5.12 3.29
N PRO A 390 -2.38 6.07 2.89
CA PRO A 390 -2.64 6.95 1.75
C PRO A 390 -2.67 6.25 0.38
N ASP A 391 -2.07 5.09 0.27
CA ASP A 391 -2.05 4.24 -0.92
C ASP A 391 -3.26 3.30 -1.02
N GLU A 392 -4.01 3.10 0.07
CA GLU A 392 -5.28 2.36 0.04
C GLU A 392 -6.41 3.27 -0.48
N PHE A 393 -6.91 2.96 -1.65
CA PHE A 393 -7.86 3.80 -2.39
C PHE A 393 -9.33 3.50 -2.08
N GLN A 394 -9.67 2.35 -1.48
CA GLN A 394 -11.06 1.96 -1.23
C GLN A 394 -11.76 2.84 -0.20
N ALA A 395 -11.05 3.31 0.81
CA ALA A 395 -11.64 4.19 1.82
C ALA A 395 -12.19 5.48 1.19
N LEU A 396 -11.42 6.14 0.31
CA LEU A 396 -11.89 7.34 -0.38
C LEU A 396 -13.00 7.04 -1.40
N THR A 397 -13.02 5.85 -2.00
CA THR A 397 -14.14 5.45 -2.87
C THR A 397 -15.43 5.33 -2.07
N LEU A 398 -15.40 4.72 -0.89
CA LEU A 398 -16.57 4.66 0.00
C LEU A 398 -16.96 6.02 0.57
N ALA A 399 -15.98 6.89 0.87
CA ALA A 399 -16.26 8.29 1.24
C ALA A 399 -16.97 9.04 0.12
N SER A 400 -16.62 8.79 -1.14
CA SER A 400 -17.30 9.35 -2.29
C SER A 400 -18.75 8.89 -2.38
N ASN A 401 -19.04 7.60 -2.15
CA ASN A 401 -20.40 7.08 -2.11
C ASN A 401 -21.23 7.74 -0.99
N ALA A 402 -20.61 7.98 0.17
CA ALA A 402 -21.26 8.70 1.26
C ALA A 402 -21.55 10.18 0.91
N ALA A 403 -20.66 10.85 0.17
CA ALA A 403 -20.87 12.21 -0.31
C ALA A 403 -22.01 12.28 -1.35
N ASP A 404 -22.09 11.29 -2.25
CA ASP A 404 -23.18 11.20 -3.22
C ASP A 404 -24.55 10.96 -2.54
N ALA A 405 -24.59 10.13 -1.49
CA ALA A 405 -25.79 9.91 -0.68
C ALA A 405 -26.28 11.21 0.02
N LEU A 406 -25.36 12.16 0.28
CA LEU A 406 -25.69 13.51 0.77
C LEU A 406 -26.08 14.48 -0.36
N GLY A 407 -25.99 14.08 -1.62
CA GLY A 407 -26.19 14.93 -2.80
C GLY A 407 -25.00 15.84 -3.13
N ASP A 408 -23.85 15.67 -2.45
CA ASP A 408 -22.62 16.46 -2.70
C ASP A 408 -21.71 15.77 -3.71
N LYS A 409 -22.16 15.75 -4.96
CA LYS A 409 -21.38 15.16 -6.06
C LYS A 409 -20.00 15.81 -6.24
N ALA A 410 -19.89 17.12 -5.98
CA ALA A 410 -18.61 17.80 -6.13
C ALA A 410 -17.55 17.28 -5.14
N ARG A 411 -17.95 17.02 -3.89
CA ARG A 411 -17.12 16.39 -2.86
C ARG A 411 -16.80 14.94 -3.23
N GLY A 412 -17.79 14.19 -3.71
CA GLY A 412 -17.60 12.81 -4.19
C GLY A 412 -16.56 12.73 -5.29
N ASP A 413 -16.70 13.55 -6.33
CA ASP A 413 -15.72 13.62 -7.42
C ASP A 413 -14.31 14.03 -6.95
N ALA A 414 -14.20 14.94 -5.98
CA ALA A 414 -12.91 15.35 -5.42
C ALA A 414 -12.23 14.18 -4.66
N LEU A 415 -12.99 13.37 -3.93
CA LEU A 415 -12.50 12.18 -3.24
C LEU A 415 -12.02 11.13 -4.24
N LEU A 416 -12.77 10.88 -5.33
CA LEU A 416 -12.35 9.95 -6.39
C LEU A 416 -11.07 10.41 -7.10
N ARG A 417 -10.91 11.71 -7.38
CA ARG A 417 -9.66 12.24 -7.96
C ARG A 417 -8.46 12.05 -7.06
N ARG A 418 -8.65 12.00 -5.73
CA ARG A 418 -7.59 11.67 -4.77
C ARG A 418 -7.29 10.18 -4.74
N ALA A 419 -8.29 9.31 -4.89
CA ALA A 419 -8.16 7.86 -4.84
C ALA A 419 -7.55 7.25 -6.12
N LEU A 420 -7.95 7.75 -7.29
CA LEU A 420 -7.62 7.17 -8.59
C LEU A 420 -6.11 6.99 -8.86
N PRO A 421 -5.22 7.95 -8.51
CA PRO A 421 -3.78 7.76 -8.73
C PRO A 421 -3.20 6.54 -8.02
N SER A 422 -3.66 6.22 -6.80
CA SER A 422 -3.21 5.03 -6.05
C SER A 422 -3.69 3.74 -6.71
N ALA A 423 -4.94 3.70 -7.19
CA ALA A 423 -5.47 2.55 -7.91
C ALA A 423 -4.71 2.31 -9.24
N LEU A 424 -4.40 3.38 -9.98
CA LEU A 424 -3.62 3.27 -11.23
C LEU A 424 -2.17 2.86 -10.97
N ALA A 425 -1.56 3.32 -9.88
CA ALA A 425 -0.22 2.90 -9.48
C ALA A 425 -0.17 1.41 -9.12
N GLU A 426 -1.22 0.89 -8.48
CA GLU A 426 -1.36 -0.53 -8.17
C GLU A 426 -1.51 -1.37 -9.44
N ILE A 427 -2.34 -0.93 -10.41
CA ILE A 427 -2.46 -1.60 -11.72
C ILE A 427 -1.14 -1.58 -12.49
N ALA A 428 -0.37 -0.49 -12.40
CA ALA A 428 0.94 -0.40 -13.05
C ALA A 428 1.98 -1.35 -12.43
N ALA A 429 1.90 -1.60 -11.11
CA ALA A 429 2.75 -2.53 -10.39
C ALA A 429 2.32 -4.00 -10.60
N ASP A 430 1.01 -4.25 -10.60
CA ASP A 430 0.40 -5.57 -10.82
C ASP A 430 -0.78 -5.44 -11.78
N PRO A 431 -0.57 -5.64 -13.09
CA PRO A 431 -1.62 -5.56 -14.11
C PRO A 431 -2.70 -6.65 -13.99
N GLU A 432 -2.48 -7.69 -13.19
CA GLU A 432 -3.43 -8.78 -12.94
C GLU A 432 -4.23 -8.58 -11.65
N ASN A 433 -4.04 -7.46 -10.95
CA ASN A 433 -4.82 -7.13 -9.76
C ASN A 433 -6.27 -6.75 -10.13
N GLY A 434 -7.15 -7.76 -10.14
CA GLY A 434 -8.56 -7.59 -10.48
C GLY A 434 -9.26 -6.56 -9.61
N ARG A 435 -8.93 -6.52 -8.29
CA ARG A 435 -9.51 -5.53 -7.36
C ARG A 435 -9.15 -4.09 -7.74
N ALA A 436 -7.90 -3.82 -8.07
CA ALA A 436 -7.48 -2.50 -8.49
C ALA A 436 -8.15 -2.10 -9.82
N LEU A 437 -8.28 -3.07 -10.74
CA LEU A 437 -8.91 -2.85 -12.05
C LEU A 437 -10.40 -2.48 -11.92
N TYR A 438 -11.21 -3.24 -11.16
CA TYR A 438 -12.63 -2.94 -11.07
C TYR A 438 -12.92 -1.66 -10.25
N LEU A 439 -12.15 -1.38 -9.19
CA LEU A 439 -12.31 -0.13 -8.44
C LEU A 439 -11.87 1.09 -9.26
N ALA A 440 -10.77 1.00 -10.01
CA ALA A 440 -10.37 2.06 -10.93
C ALA A 440 -11.41 2.30 -12.03
N ALA A 441 -12.03 1.25 -12.55
CA ALA A 441 -13.10 1.37 -13.54
C ALA A 441 -14.31 2.15 -13.00
N GLY A 442 -14.76 1.85 -11.79
CA GLY A 442 -15.82 2.60 -11.10
C GLY A 442 -15.47 4.08 -10.89
N MET A 443 -14.25 4.38 -10.46
CA MET A 443 -13.77 5.76 -10.32
C MET A 443 -13.72 6.49 -11.67
N GLN A 444 -13.17 5.84 -12.70
CA GLN A 444 -13.00 6.43 -14.03
C GLN A 444 -14.34 6.75 -14.69
N VAL A 445 -15.32 5.84 -14.65
CA VAL A 445 -16.63 6.09 -15.26
C VAL A 445 -17.34 7.25 -14.58
N ARG A 446 -17.28 7.36 -13.27
CA ARG A 446 -17.87 8.46 -12.51
C ARG A 446 -17.18 9.81 -12.77
N LEU A 447 -15.87 9.79 -13.04
CA LEU A 447 -15.10 10.98 -13.43
C LEU A 447 -15.18 11.30 -14.94
N GLY A 448 -15.95 10.53 -15.73
CA GLY A 448 -16.20 10.77 -17.14
C GLY A 448 -15.23 10.10 -18.12
N ASP A 449 -14.29 9.29 -17.64
CA ASP A 449 -13.38 8.50 -18.49
C ASP A 449 -13.99 7.11 -18.80
N ALA A 450 -15.00 7.10 -19.64
CA ALA A 450 -15.73 5.88 -20.04
C ALA A 450 -14.85 4.87 -20.78
N GLU A 451 -13.85 5.32 -21.54
CA GLU A 451 -12.97 4.43 -22.31
C GLU A 451 -12.04 3.63 -21.41
N SER A 452 -11.36 4.28 -20.48
CA SER A 452 -10.49 3.60 -19.52
C SER A 452 -11.29 2.71 -18.56
N ALA A 453 -12.48 3.16 -18.12
CA ALA A 453 -13.39 2.36 -17.31
C ALA A 453 -13.75 1.05 -17.99
N ARG A 454 -14.15 1.11 -19.26
CA ARG A 454 -14.49 -0.10 -20.05
C ARG A 454 -13.30 -1.06 -20.19
N ARG A 455 -12.11 -0.54 -20.53
CA ARG A 455 -10.90 -1.37 -20.63
C ARG A 455 -10.58 -2.09 -19.33
N ASN A 456 -10.62 -1.37 -18.22
CA ASN A 456 -10.26 -1.93 -16.91
C ASN A 456 -11.27 -2.96 -16.43
N ILE A 457 -12.58 -2.70 -16.57
CA ILE A 457 -13.60 -3.66 -16.13
C ILE A 457 -13.61 -4.92 -17.01
N GLU A 458 -13.43 -4.81 -18.32
CA GLU A 458 -13.33 -5.96 -19.20
C GLU A 458 -12.07 -6.80 -18.92
N THR A 459 -10.98 -6.16 -18.48
CA THR A 459 -9.78 -6.86 -18.04
C THR A 459 -10.02 -7.60 -16.71
N ALA A 460 -10.65 -6.95 -15.73
CA ALA A 460 -11.01 -7.59 -14.46
C ALA A 460 -11.90 -8.83 -14.69
N LEU A 461 -12.93 -8.72 -15.52
CA LEU A 461 -13.83 -9.83 -15.86
C LEU A 461 -13.13 -11.01 -16.56
N ARG A 462 -12.08 -10.75 -17.36
CA ARG A 462 -11.29 -11.82 -17.95
C ARG A 462 -10.41 -12.56 -16.94
N LEU A 463 -9.86 -11.81 -15.97
CA LEU A 463 -8.98 -12.37 -14.94
C LEU A 463 -9.76 -13.11 -13.87
N GLN A 464 -10.94 -12.61 -13.50
CA GLN A 464 -11.74 -13.10 -12.38
C GLN A 464 -13.23 -13.17 -12.77
N PRO A 465 -13.62 -14.07 -13.70
CA PRO A 465 -14.97 -14.11 -14.28
C PRO A 465 -16.06 -14.50 -13.29
N ASP A 466 -15.71 -15.23 -12.22
CA ASP A 466 -16.64 -15.75 -11.23
C ASP A 466 -16.50 -15.05 -9.86
N ASP A 467 -15.63 -14.03 -9.73
CA ASP A 467 -15.46 -13.33 -8.47
C ASP A 467 -16.61 -12.34 -8.23
N PHE A 468 -17.26 -12.47 -7.07
CA PHE A 468 -18.40 -11.61 -6.71
C PHE A 468 -18.07 -10.13 -6.78
N GLY A 469 -16.91 -9.70 -6.24
CA GLY A 469 -16.48 -8.30 -6.24
C GLY A 469 -16.33 -7.74 -7.66
N THR A 470 -15.73 -8.53 -8.54
CA THR A 470 -15.55 -8.20 -9.96
C THR A 470 -16.89 -8.07 -10.68
N LEU A 471 -17.78 -9.05 -10.53
CA LEU A 471 -19.09 -9.07 -11.17
C LEU A 471 -19.98 -7.93 -10.67
N TYR A 472 -20.02 -7.68 -9.35
CA TYR A 472 -20.81 -6.62 -8.76
C TYR A 472 -20.34 -5.22 -9.22
N ASN A 473 -19.04 -4.96 -9.14
CA ASN A 473 -18.49 -3.68 -9.60
C ASN A 473 -18.57 -3.51 -11.13
N ALA A 474 -18.62 -4.62 -11.88
CA ALA A 474 -18.92 -4.58 -13.31
C ALA A 474 -20.36 -4.14 -13.56
N ALA A 475 -21.33 -4.65 -12.78
CA ALA A 475 -22.70 -4.20 -12.86
C ALA A 475 -22.81 -2.68 -12.62
N CYS A 476 -22.22 -2.16 -11.56
CA CYS A 476 -22.16 -0.72 -11.25
C CYS A 476 -21.50 0.08 -12.40
N THR A 477 -20.35 -0.38 -12.89
CA THR A 477 -19.63 0.29 -13.98
C THR A 477 -20.45 0.33 -15.28
N TYR A 478 -21.09 -0.78 -15.68
CA TYR A 478 -21.94 -0.82 -16.88
C TYR A 478 -23.20 0.02 -16.71
N THR A 479 -23.75 0.13 -15.51
CA THR A 479 -24.88 1.03 -15.20
C THR A 479 -24.50 2.48 -15.51
N HIS A 480 -23.35 2.95 -15.03
CA HIS A 480 -22.83 4.28 -15.34
C HIS A 480 -22.46 4.47 -16.81
N LEU A 481 -22.08 3.41 -17.52
CA LEU A 481 -21.85 3.45 -18.96
C LEU A 481 -23.15 3.45 -19.78
N GLY A 482 -24.33 3.31 -19.14
CA GLY A 482 -25.62 3.22 -19.79
C GLY A 482 -25.92 1.87 -20.48
N ASP A 483 -25.09 0.85 -20.24
CA ASP A 483 -25.24 -0.51 -20.78
C ASP A 483 -26.02 -1.38 -19.78
N ASN A 484 -27.33 -1.07 -19.65
CA ASN A 484 -28.21 -1.68 -18.65
C ASN A 484 -28.35 -3.20 -18.82
N GLU A 485 -28.28 -3.73 -20.04
CA GLU A 485 -28.38 -5.17 -20.27
C GLU A 485 -27.16 -5.90 -19.70
N ARG A 486 -25.95 -5.43 -20.01
CA ARG A 486 -24.74 -5.98 -19.41
C ARG A 486 -24.71 -5.79 -17.90
N ALA A 487 -25.15 -4.65 -17.39
CA ALA A 487 -25.24 -4.40 -15.96
C ALA A 487 -26.11 -5.46 -15.26
N LEU A 488 -27.29 -5.76 -15.82
CA LEU A 488 -28.19 -6.78 -15.27
C LEU A 488 -27.64 -8.20 -15.43
N ASP A 489 -26.91 -8.51 -16.51
CA ASP A 489 -26.23 -9.79 -16.68
C ASP A 489 -25.17 -9.99 -15.58
N MET A 490 -24.34 -8.99 -15.33
CA MET A 490 -23.30 -9.05 -14.30
C MET A 490 -23.90 -9.13 -12.89
N LEU A 491 -24.97 -8.37 -12.62
CA LEU A 491 -25.66 -8.43 -11.34
C LEU A 491 -26.29 -9.81 -11.11
N ASP A 492 -26.92 -10.38 -12.12
CA ASP A 492 -27.52 -11.72 -12.06
C ASP A 492 -26.45 -12.79 -11.79
N CYS A 493 -25.31 -12.72 -12.49
CA CYS A 493 -24.18 -13.61 -12.24
C CYS A 493 -23.63 -13.45 -10.80
N ALA A 494 -23.42 -12.21 -10.34
CA ALA A 494 -22.93 -11.94 -9.00
C ALA A 494 -23.82 -12.57 -7.91
N LEU A 495 -25.14 -12.46 -8.08
CA LEU A 495 -26.10 -12.90 -7.06
C LEU A 495 -26.51 -14.39 -7.20
N SER A 496 -26.24 -15.00 -8.33
CA SER A 496 -26.55 -16.43 -8.55
C SER A 496 -25.76 -17.37 -7.63
N ALA A 497 -24.61 -16.93 -7.12
CA ALA A 497 -23.80 -17.66 -6.15
C ALA A 497 -24.32 -17.55 -4.70
N GLY A 498 -25.44 -16.84 -4.46
CA GLY A 498 -26.03 -16.63 -3.13
C GLY A 498 -25.30 -15.58 -2.28
N HIS A 499 -24.42 -14.81 -2.90
CA HIS A 499 -23.67 -13.72 -2.26
C HIS A 499 -24.37 -12.38 -2.53
N GLY A 500 -24.66 -11.60 -1.51
CA GLY A 500 -25.22 -10.26 -1.66
C GLY A 500 -26.22 -9.91 -0.57
N PHE A 501 -26.19 -8.64 -0.17
CA PHE A 501 -27.18 -8.06 0.73
C PHE A 501 -28.27 -7.40 -0.13
N ARG A 502 -29.49 -7.89 -0.07
CA ARG A 502 -30.61 -7.24 -0.72
C ARG A 502 -30.68 -5.77 -0.35
N GLU A 503 -30.61 -5.46 0.96
CA GLU A 503 -30.66 -4.09 1.47
C GLU A 503 -29.53 -3.20 0.92
N TRP A 504 -28.30 -3.74 0.79
CA TRP A 504 -27.19 -3.00 0.18
C TRP A 504 -27.46 -2.70 -1.29
N ILE A 505 -27.91 -3.70 -2.06
CA ILE A 505 -28.13 -3.58 -3.50
C ILE A 505 -29.32 -2.62 -3.78
N GLU A 506 -30.36 -2.66 -2.95
CA GLU A 506 -31.53 -1.76 -3.07
C GLU A 506 -31.19 -0.30 -2.77
N HIS A 507 -30.13 -0.03 -2.00
CA HIS A 507 -29.72 1.31 -1.60
C HIS A 507 -28.39 1.75 -2.24
N ASP A 508 -27.82 0.94 -3.15
CA ASP A 508 -26.59 1.32 -3.84
C ASP A 508 -26.89 2.35 -4.95
N PRO A 509 -26.43 3.61 -4.81
CA PRO A 509 -26.70 4.65 -5.78
C PRO A 509 -26.13 4.36 -7.17
N ASP A 510 -25.10 3.50 -7.25
CA ASP A 510 -24.52 3.10 -8.54
C ASP A 510 -25.50 2.24 -9.38
N LEU A 511 -26.56 1.70 -8.77
CA LEU A 511 -27.58 0.87 -9.43
C LEU A 511 -28.94 1.58 -9.59
N ASP A 512 -29.10 2.84 -9.16
CA ASP A 512 -30.37 3.58 -9.15
C ASP A 512 -31.11 3.54 -10.49
N SER A 513 -30.39 3.68 -11.61
CA SER A 513 -31.01 3.69 -12.94
C SER A 513 -31.61 2.34 -13.35
N LEU A 514 -31.25 1.24 -12.69
CA LEU A 514 -31.78 -0.09 -12.92
C LEU A 514 -33.07 -0.37 -12.15
N HIS A 515 -33.38 0.37 -11.07
CA HIS A 515 -34.53 0.12 -10.18
C HIS A 515 -35.86 0.07 -10.88
N SER A 516 -36.03 0.84 -11.97
CA SER A 516 -37.25 0.87 -12.76
C SER A 516 -37.47 -0.34 -13.65
N LEU A 517 -36.40 -1.13 -13.91
CA LEU A 517 -36.40 -2.23 -14.86
C LEU A 517 -37.03 -3.49 -14.26
N PRO A 518 -37.94 -4.20 -15.00
CA PRO A 518 -38.56 -5.43 -14.50
C PRO A 518 -37.57 -6.51 -14.13
N ARG A 519 -36.52 -6.72 -14.94
CA ARG A 519 -35.49 -7.72 -14.72
C ARG A 519 -34.68 -7.47 -13.42
N TYR A 520 -34.43 -6.21 -13.06
CA TYR A 520 -33.80 -5.87 -11.77
C TYR A 520 -34.63 -6.39 -10.59
N ARG A 521 -35.97 -6.16 -10.63
CA ARG A 521 -36.87 -6.64 -9.57
C ARG A 521 -36.95 -8.18 -9.50
N GLU A 522 -36.90 -8.86 -10.66
CA GLU A 522 -36.83 -10.31 -10.73
C GLU A 522 -35.54 -10.86 -10.12
N ILE A 523 -34.40 -10.19 -10.35
CA ILE A 523 -33.11 -10.55 -9.76
C ILE A 523 -33.17 -10.39 -8.24
N LEU A 524 -33.65 -9.26 -7.73
CA LEU A 524 -33.77 -9.01 -6.30
C LEU A 524 -34.76 -9.94 -5.59
N ALA A 525 -35.86 -10.31 -6.25
CA ALA A 525 -36.84 -11.22 -5.67
C ALA A 525 -36.29 -12.64 -5.37
N ARG A 526 -35.13 -12.98 -5.93
CA ARG A 526 -34.43 -14.25 -5.64
C ARG A 526 -33.51 -14.18 -4.40
N LEU A 527 -33.29 -12.98 -3.85
CA LEU A 527 -32.53 -12.75 -2.64
C LEU A 527 -33.51 -12.69 -1.44
N GLU A 528 -33.98 -13.85 -0.97
CA GLU A 528 -34.80 -13.96 0.26
C GLU A 528 -33.94 -14.07 1.52
#